data_8f3e204baa9b6d2fc3f4e126e834c8c4
#
_entry.id   8f3e204baa9b6d2fc3f4e126e834c8c4
#
_cell.length_a   1.000
_cell.length_b   1.000
_cell.length_c   1.000
_cell.angle_alpha   90.00
_cell.angle_beta   90.00
_cell.angle_gamma   90.00
#
_symmetry.space_group_name_H-M   'P 1'
#
loop_
_entity.id
_entity.type
_entity.pdbx_description
1 polymer ?
#
loop_
_entity_poly.entity_id
_entity_poly.type
_entity_poly.pdbx_seq_one_letter_code
_entity_poly.pdbx_strand_id
1 'polypeptide(L)'
;MVRITNDAEGKVVIGLLEIERGRWAENDGVHCVLTEMLGYEPFVEHNEDGKPMIEGYHISISHTLGYVAVILSRDYEVGVDIEYVSDRVNRISSRFLRDDEVFAGTTDKLIAWCAKETMYKLFSSEHLALKDIKVDPQSSLVTNMKRNITLKFQCECSSKYILTYTWY
;
A
#
# COMPACT_ATOMS: atom_id res chain seq x y z
N MET A 1 -0.61 0.74 -19.92
CA MET A 1 -1.01 -0.68 -19.78
C MET A 1 -0.97 -1.04 -18.31
N VAL A 2 -2.04 -1.62 -17.78
CA VAL A 2 -2.09 -2.10 -16.38
C VAL A 2 -1.26 -3.37 -16.27
N ARG A 3 -0.39 -3.43 -15.27
CA ARG A 3 0.33 -4.65 -14.91
C ARG A 3 -0.44 -5.34 -13.78
N ILE A 4 -0.87 -6.58 -14.00
CA ILE A 4 -1.59 -7.38 -13.01
C ILE A 4 -0.68 -8.48 -12.49
N THR A 5 -0.61 -8.62 -11.17
CA THR A 5 0.13 -9.68 -10.47
C THR A 5 -0.84 -10.42 -9.54
N ASN A 6 -0.73 -11.74 -9.49
CA ASN A 6 -1.51 -12.59 -8.60
C ASN A 6 -0.64 -13.15 -7.49
N ASP A 7 -1.18 -13.18 -6.27
CA ASP A 7 -0.55 -13.76 -5.09
C ASP A 7 -1.55 -14.63 -4.30
N ALA A 8 -1.09 -15.31 -3.25
CA ALA A 8 -1.94 -16.18 -2.43
C ALA A 8 -2.80 -17.15 -3.29
N GLU A 9 -2.16 -17.84 -4.25
CA GLU A 9 -2.82 -18.79 -5.17
C GLU A 9 -3.94 -18.14 -6.01
N GLY A 10 -3.78 -16.85 -6.37
CA GLY A 10 -4.74 -16.07 -7.14
C GLY A 10 -5.86 -15.42 -6.32
N LYS A 11 -5.85 -15.54 -4.99
CA LYS A 11 -6.84 -14.92 -4.10
C LYS A 11 -6.57 -13.45 -3.82
N VAL A 12 -5.34 -13.00 -4.05
CA VAL A 12 -4.92 -11.60 -3.94
C VAL A 12 -4.45 -11.13 -5.31
N VAL A 13 -5.02 -10.05 -5.81
CA VAL A 13 -4.69 -9.50 -7.13
C VAL A 13 -4.23 -8.06 -6.97
N ILE A 14 -3.09 -7.73 -7.56
CA ILE A 14 -2.50 -6.39 -7.53
C ILE A 14 -2.45 -5.84 -8.95
N GLY A 15 -3.00 -4.65 -9.15
CA GLY A 15 -2.89 -3.86 -10.38
C GLY A 15 -2.00 -2.65 -10.17
N LEU A 16 -1.06 -2.42 -11.08
CA LEU A 16 -0.20 -1.25 -11.12
C LEU A 16 -0.27 -0.57 -12.48
N LEU A 17 -0.43 0.74 -12.48
CA LEU A 17 -0.49 1.57 -13.69
C LEU A 17 0.46 2.77 -13.55
N GLU A 18 1.31 2.98 -14.58
CA GLU A 18 2.01 4.25 -14.76
C GLU A 18 1.06 5.25 -15.41
N ILE A 19 0.91 6.43 -14.79
CA ILE A 19 -0.01 7.49 -15.19
C ILE A 19 0.73 8.80 -15.44
N GLU A 20 0.08 9.75 -16.10
CA GLU A 20 0.55 11.14 -16.12
C GLU A 20 0.41 11.77 -14.72
N ARG A 21 1.11 12.89 -14.51
CA ARG A 21 1.05 13.60 -13.22
C ARG A 21 -0.24 14.41 -13.12
N GLY A 22 -0.90 14.31 -11.98
CA GLY A 22 -2.04 15.15 -11.64
C GLY A 22 -3.23 14.36 -11.09
N ARG A 23 -4.05 15.03 -10.28
CA ARG A 23 -5.16 14.42 -9.54
C ARG A 23 -6.22 13.76 -10.46
N TRP A 24 -6.45 14.32 -11.64
CA TRP A 24 -7.37 13.72 -12.62
C TRP A 24 -6.83 12.39 -13.13
N ALA A 25 -5.53 12.35 -13.47
CA ALA A 25 -4.88 11.12 -13.92
C ALA A 25 -4.85 10.05 -12.82
N GLU A 26 -4.76 10.42 -11.53
CA GLU A 26 -4.84 9.52 -10.40
C GLU A 26 -6.21 8.86 -10.30
N ASN A 27 -7.29 9.64 -10.37
CA ASN A 27 -8.67 9.12 -10.33
C ASN A 27 -8.99 8.24 -11.55
N ASP A 28 -8.69 8.72 -12.75
CA ASP A 28 -8.90 7.96 -14.00
C ASP A 28 -8.06 6.68 -13.99
N GLY A 29 -6.82 6.76 -13.44
CA GLY A 29 -5.94 5.63 -13.27
C GLY A 29 -6.52 4.54 -12.36
N VAL A 30 -7.14 4.91 -11.25
CA VAL A 30 -7.83 3.95 -10.35
C VAL A 30 -8.95 3.24 -11.09
N HIS A 31 -9.81 3.98 -11.78
CA HIS A 31 -10.91 3.39 -12.58
C HIS A 31 -10.40 2.47 -13.68
N CYS A 32 -9.33 2.88 -14.38
CA CYS A 32 -8.70 2.06 -15.41
C CYS A 32 -8.17 0.73 -14.84
N VAL A 33 -7.45 0.78 -13.69
CA VAL A 33 -6.92 -0.42 -13.03
C VAL A 33 -8.06 -1.34 -12.59
N LEU A 34 -9.08 -0.80 -11.94
CA LEU A 34 -10.21 -1.59 -11.45
C LEU A 34 -10.98 -2.25 -12.61
N THR A 35 -11.22 -1.51 -13.69
CA THR A 35 -11.92 -2.04 -14.89
C THR A 35 -11.13 -3.18 -15.52
N GLU A 36 -9.81 -3.04 -15.62
CA GLU A 36 -8.94 -4.12 -16.15
C GLU A 36 -8.93 -5.36 -15.24
N MET A 37 -8.89 -5.15 -13.91
CA MET A 37 -8.86 -6.25 -12.93
C MET A 37 -10.18 -7.01 -12.84
N LEU A 38 -11.32 -6.31 -12.98
CA LEU A 38 -12.66 -6.87 -12.76
C LEU A 38 -13.40 -7.22 -14.05
N GLY A 39 -13.01 -6.63 -15.19
CA GLY A 39 -13.71 -6.75 -16.46
C GLY A 39 -14.97 -5.87 -16.57
N TYR A 40 -15.23 -5.04 -15.57
CA TYR A 40 -16.30 -4.03 -15.55
C TYR A 40 -15.89 -2.85 -14.68
N GLU A 41 -16.51 -1.70 -14.86
CA GLU A 41 -16.29 -0.52 -14.04
C GLU A 41 -17.11 -0.61 -12.75
N PRO A 42 -16.45 -0.78 -11.56
CA PRO A 42 -17.18 -0.87 -10.31
C PRO A 42 -17.56 0.51 -9.77
N PHE A 43 -18.63 0.56 -8.99
CA PHE A 43 -18.93 1.71 -8.16
C PHE A 43 -18.06 1.66 -6.89
N VAL A 44 -17.25 2.70 -6.68
CA VAL A 44 -16.36 2.82 -5.51
C VAL A 44 -16.97 3.77 -4.50
N GLU A 45 -17.31 3.27 -3.34
CA GLU A 45 -17.71 4.06 -2.17
C GLU A 45 -16.54 4.25 -1.23
N HIS A 46 -16.70 5.13 -0.24
CA HIS A 46 -15.75 5.29 0.86
C HIS A 46 -16.51 5.24 2.18
N ASN A 47 -15.98 4.49 3.14
CA ASN A 47 -16.54 4.46 4.48
C ASN A 47 -16.18 5.74 5.27
N GLU A 48 -16.62 5.82 6.54
CA GLU A 48 -16.38 6.97 7.43
C GLU A 48 -14.89 7.25 7.66
N ASP A 49 -14.03 6.21 7.57
CA ASP A 49 -12.56 6.32 7.71
C ASP A 49 -11.86 6.67 6.38
N GLY A 50 -12.63 6.85 5.30
CA GLY A 50 -12.09 7.10 3.96
C GLY A 50 -11.53 5.86 3.26
N LYS A 51 -11.75 4.65 3.79
CA LYS A 51 -11.36 3.40 3.14
C LYS A 51 -12.25 3.16 1.91
N PRO A 52 -11.66 2.87 0.73
CA PRO A 52 -12.46 2.51 -0.43
C PRO A 52 -13.18 1.18 -0.22
N MET A 53 -14.38 1.08 -0.79
CA MET A 53 -15.23 -0.12 -0.75
C MET A 53 -15.82 -0.40 -2.12
N ILE A 54 -15.84 -1.65 -2.51
CA ILE A 54 -16.57 -2.18 -3.65
C ILE A 54 -17.28 -3.48 -3.25
N GLU A 55 -18.43 -3.75 -3.87
CA GLU A 55 -19.22 -4.93 -3.53
C GLU A 55 -18.44 -6.23 -3.82
N GLY A 56 -18.40 -7.13 -2.84
CA GLY A 56 -17.80 -8.46 -2.97
C GLY A 56 -16.29 -8.53 -2.91
N TYR A 57 -15.60 -7.43 -2.57
CA TYR A 57 -14.15 -7.41 -2.45
C TYR A 57 -13.67 -6.56 -1.27
N HIS A 58 -12.60 -7.00 -0.63
CA HIS A 58 -11.70 -6.15 0.14
C HIS A 58 -10.79 -5.41 -0.84
N ILE A 59 -10.61 -4.13 -0.63
CA ILE A 59 -9.86 -3.25 -1.54
C ILE A 59 -8.93 -2.31 -0.77
N SER A 60 -7.76 -2.05 -1.33
CA SER A 60 -6.92 -0.92 -0.93
C SER A 60 -6.34 -0.24 -2.17
N ILE A 61 -6.21 1.08 -2.10
CA ILE A 61 -5.74 1.93 -3.20
C ILE A 61 -4.61 2.80 -2.70
N SER A 62 -3.61 2.97 -3.52
CA SER A 62 -2.55 3.97 -3.30
C SER A 62 -2.15 4.59 -4.62
N HIS A 63 -1.78 5.86 -4.57
CA HIS A 63 -1.22 6.58 -5.71
C HIS A 63 -0.07 7.47 -5.25
N THR A 64 0.89 7.62 -6.10
CA THR A 64 2.02 8.52 -5.93
C THR A 64 2.34 9.19 -7.27
N LEU A 65 3.36 10.02 -7.30
CA LEU A 65 3.76 10.73 -8.49
C LEU A 65 4.01 9.78 -9.67
N GLY A 66 3.07 9.74 -10.63
CA GLY A 66 3.16 8.95 -11.86
C GLY A 66 2.70 7.49 -11.75
N TYR A 67 2.11 7.06 -10.61
CA TYR A 67 1.68 5.68 -10.40
C TYR A 67 0.39 5.56 -9.60
N VAL A 68 -0.41 4.56 -9.96
CA VAL A 68 -1.55 4.06 -9.19
C VAL A 68 -1.37 2.57 -8.93
N ALA A 69 -1.62 2.15 -7.69
CA ALA A 69 -1.65 0.76 -7.27
C ALA A 69 -3.00 0.43 -6.62
N VAL A 70 -3.57 -0.71 -6.99
CA VAL A 70 -4.81 -1.24 -6.42
C VAL A 70 -4.58 -2.70 -6.04
N ILE A 71 -5.07 -3.10 -4.87
CA ILE A 71 -5.11 -4.50 -4.46
C ILE A 71 -6.53 -4.93 -4.15
N LEU A 72 -6.89 -6.13 -4.57
CA LEU A 72 -8.20 -6.74 -4.37
C LEU A 72 -8.08 -8.14 -3.82
N SER A 73 -9.00 -8.52 -2.95
CA SER A 73 -9.25 -9.91 -2.54
C SER A 73 -10.72 -10.12 -2.19
N ARG A 74 -11.22 -11.33 -2.38
CA ARG A 74 -12.53 -11.75 -1.86
C ARG A 74 -12.43 -12.40 -0.48
N ASP A 75 -11.25 -12.91 -0.14
CA ASP A 75 -11.03 -13.79 1.02
C ASP A 75 -10.26 -13.11 2.14
N TYR A 76 -9.48 -12.06 1.83
CA TYR A 76 -8.54 -11.43 2.76
C TYR A 76 -8.74 -9.93 2.84
N GLU A 77 -8.60 -9.36 4.04
CA GLU A 77 -8.33 -7.94 4.19
C GLU A 77 -6.99 -7.63 3.52
N VAL A 78 -6.91 -6.52 2.80
CA VAL A 78 -5.74 -6.15 1.99
C VAL A 78 -5.28 -4.73 2.25
N GLY A 79 -3.98 -4.51 2.13
CA GLY A 79 -3.37 -3.19 2.18
C GLY A 79 -2.31 -3.04 1.10
N VAL A 80 -2.23 -1.86 0.49
CA VAL A 80 -1.21 -1.49 -0.49
C VAL A 80 -0.78 -0.06 -0.30
N ASP A 81 0.51 0.18 -0.48
CA ASP A 81 1.05 1.52 -0.60
C ASP A 81 2.13 1.60 -1.67
N ILE A 82 2.22 2.75 -2.33
CA ILE A 82 3.23 3.05 -3.35
C ILE A 82 3.77 4.45 -3.15
N GLU A 83 5.10 4.58 -3.16
CA GLU A 83 5.79 5.84 -2.99
C GLU A 83 6.86 6.04 -4.06
N TYR A 84 6.93 7.25 -4.65
CA TYR A 84 8.01 7.57 -5.56
C TYR A 84 9.35 7.69 -4.82
N VAL A 85 10.43 7.27 -5.46
CA VAL A 85 11.77 7.34 -4.86
C VAL A 85 12.21 8.79 -4.70
N SER A 86 12.42 9.21 -3.45
CA SER A 86 12.93 10.53 -3.10
C SER A 86 13.63 10.51 -1.74
N ASP A 87 14.45 11.53 -1.49
CA ASP A 87 15.12 11.73 -0.20
C ASP A 87 14.24 12.46 0.85
N ARG A 88 13.00 12.83 0.47
CA ARG A 88 12.02 13.48 1.36
C ARG A 88 11.79 12.69 2.64
N VAL A 89 11.79 11.35 2.55
CA VAL A 89 11.59 10.46 3.68
C VAL A 89 12.60 10.69 4.81
N ASN A 90 13.84 11.10 4.49
CA ASN A 90 14.85 11.41 5.51
C ASN A 90 14.45 12.58 6.42
N ARG A 91 13.76 13.57 5.87
CA ARG A 91 13.32 14.77 6.61
C ARG A 91 12.15 14.50 7.56
N ILE A 92 11.34 13.46 7.27
CA ILE A 92 10.16 13.11 8.05
C ILE A 92 10.35 11.84 8.88
N SER A 93 11.52 11.21 8.82
CA SER A 93 11.78 9.90 9.44
C SER A 93 11.46 9.86 10.94
N SER A 94 11.76 10.91 11.69
CA SER A 94 11.44 11.01 13.12
C SER A 94 9.94 11.01 13.44
N ARG A 95 9.08 11.29 12.45
CA ARG A 95 7.62 11.32 12.64
C ARG A 95 7.00 9.93 12.60
N PHE A 96 7.62 8.98 11.89
CA PHE A 96 7.06 7.65 11.70
C PHE A 96 7.95 6.52 12.22
N LEU A 97 9.28 6.69 12.26
CA LEU A 97 10.16 5.68 12.85
C LEU A 97 10.01 5.65 14.36
N ARG A 98 10.05 4.44 14.89
CA ARG A 98 10.15 4.15 16.31
C ARG A 98 11.59 4.34 16.77
N ASP A 99 11.81 4.48 18.07
CA ASP A 99 13.15 4.65 18.64
C ASP A 99 14.02 3.38 18.47
N ASP A 100 13.35 2.22 18.31
CA ASP A 100 14.00 0.92 18.06
C ASP A 100 14.15 0.57 16.56
N GLU A 101 13.78 1.48 15.66
CA GLU A 101 13.95 1.37 14.21
C GLU A 101 15.08 2.29 13.74
N VAL A 102 16.26 1.73 13.50
CA VAL A 102 17.44 2.48 13.06
C VAL A 102 17.84 2.06 11.66
N PHE A 103 17.50 2.88 10.66
CA PHE A 103 17.81 2.64 9.26
C PHE A 103 18.79 3.68 8.74
N ALA A 104 19.96 3.23 8.27
CA ALA A 104 20.99 4.13 7.75
C ALA A 104 20.64 4.65 6.34
N GLY A 105 20.06 3.79 5.51
CA GLY A 105 19.77 4.08 4.09
C GLY A 105 18.43 4.76 3.87
N THR A 106 18.35 5.59 2.82
CA THR A 106 17.10 6.21 2.36
C THR A 106 16.10 5.15 1.89
N THR A 107 16.58 4.11 1.22
CA THR A 107 15.74 3.02 0.69
C THR A 107 15.04 2.28 1.83
N ASP A 108 15.76 1.89 2.88
CA ASP A 108 15.16 1.18 4.02
C ASP A 108 14.10 2.04 4.74
N LYS A 109 14.38 3.36 4.87
CA LYS A 109 13.40 4.31 5.42
C LYS A 109 12.16 4.42 4.54
N LEU A 110 12.32 4.42 3.22
CA LEU A 110 11.20 4.51 2.28
C LEU A 110 10.39 3.21 2.28
N ILE A 111 11.04 2.05 2.34
CA ILE A 111 10.36 0.75 2.52
C ILE A 111 9.58 0.75 3.84
N ALA A 112 10.21 1.20 4.94
CA ALA A 112 9.54 1.26 6.23
C ALA A 112 8.33 2.20 6.22
N TRP A 113 8.44 3.38 5.60
CA TRP A 113 7.32 4.30 5.40
C TRP A 113 6.18 3.60 4.65
N CYS A 114 6.47 3.07 3.47
CA CYS A 114 5.50 2.42 2.59
C CYS A 114 4.82 1.22 3.28
N ALA A 115 5.58 0.36 3.98
CA ALA A 115 5.04 -0.78 4.73
C ALA A 115 4.17 -0.35 5.92
N LYS A 116 4.49 0.75 6.59
CA LYS A 116 3.64 1.32 7.67
C LYS A 116 2.32 1.85 7.11
N GLU A 117 2.34 2.56 5.99
CA GLU A 117 1.12 3.02 5.30
C GLU A 117 0.29 1.84 4.82
N THR A 118 0.92 0.78 4.31
CA THR A 118 0.26 -0.48 3.94
C THR A 118 -0.48 -1.11 5.12
N MET A 119 0.17 -1.22 6.27
CA MET A 119 -0.43 -1.76 7.50
C MET A 119 -1.52 -0.85 8.05
N TYR A 120 -1.33 0.46 8.00
CA TYR A 120 -2.34 1.44 8.39
C TYR A 120 -3.62 1.29 7.56
N LYS A 121 -3.49 1.16 6.23
CA LYS A 121 -4.63 0.96 5.32
C LYS A 121 -5.31 -0.39 5.55
N LEU A 122 -4.55 -1.45 5.84
CA LEU A 122 -5.09 -2.77 6.15
C LEU A 122 -5.97 -2.74 7.40
N PHE A 123 -5.52 -2.06 8.47
CA PHE A 123 -6.21 -1.93 9.75
C PHE A 123 -6.80 -0.52 9.95
N SER A 124 -7.41 0.07 8.91
CA SER A 124 -7.87 1.46 8.90
C SER A 124 -8.80 1.82 10.07
N SER A 125 -9.68 0.90 10.47
CA SER A 125 -10.60 1.09 11.59
C SER A 125 -9.93 1.16 12.97
N GLU A 126 -8.65 0.80 13.06
CA GLU A 126 -7.90 0.83 14.34
C GLU A 126 -7.22 2.19 14.57
N HIS A 127 -7.20 3.09 13.57
CA HIS A 127 -6.58 4.41 13.65
C HIS A 127 -5.16 4.37 14.23
N LEU A 128 -4.34 3.44 13.71
CA LEU A 128 -2.97 3.24 14.18
C LEU A 128 -2.12 4.50 13.96
N ALA A 129 -1.38 4.93 14.96
CA ALA A 129 -0.27 5.83 14.70
C ALA A 129 0.86 5.06 13.97
N LEU A 130 1.61 5.72 13.09
CA LEU A 130 2.71 5.04 12.38
C LEU A 130 3.78 4.49 13.33
N LYS A 131 3.91 5.04 14.52
CA LYS A 131 4.77 4.51 15.60
C LYS A 131 4.17 3.32 16.35
N ASP A 132 2.89 3.01 16.16
CA ASP A 132 2.29 1.75 16.62
C ASP A 132 2.59 0.57 15.69
N ILE A 133 3.27 0.84 14.58
CA ILE A 133 3.65 -0.15 13.57
C ILE A 133 5.18 -0.27 13.56
N LYS A 134 5.67 -1.51 13.64
CA LYS A 134 7.10 -1.82 13.53
C LYS A 134 7.39 -2.51 12.21
N VAL A 135 8.48 -2.15 11.55
CA VAL A 135 8.90 -2.73 10.26
C VAL A 135 10.32 -3.27 10.37
N ASP A 136 10.53 -4.45 9.82
CA ASP A 136 11.84 -5.02 9.51
C ASP A 136 11.96 -5.16 8.00
N PRO A 137 12.60 -4.21 7.29
CA PRO A 137 12.72 -4.24 5.84
C PRO A 137 13.52 -5.44 5.32
N GLN A 138 14.49 -5.94 6.09
CA GLN A 138 15.36 -7.04 5.66
C GLN A 138 14.61 -8.38 5.65
N SER A 139 13.75 -8.60 6.65
CA SER A 139 12.91 -9.80 6.73
C SER A 139 11.57 -9.63 6.03
N SER A 140 11.25 -8.43 5.52
CA SER A 140 9.95 -8.04 4.96
C SER A 140 8.80 -8.32 5.94
N LEU A 141 8.98 -7.93 7.20
CA LEU A 141 7.98 -8.09 8.26
C LEU A 141 7.45 -6.73 8.72
N VAL A 142 6.14 -6.68 8.91
CA VAL A 142 5.45 -5.52 9.49
C VAL A 142 4.55 -5.98 10.64
N THR A 143 4.62 -5.26 11.77
CA THR A 143 3.93 -5.64 13.00
C THR A 143 3.02 -4.52 13.48
N ASN A 144 1.74 -4.82 13.64
CA ASN A 144 0.82 -3.99 14.44
C ASN A 144 1.13 -4.25 15.92
N MET A 145 1.77 -3.29 16.58
CA MET A 145 2.24 -3.43 17.96
C MET A 145 1.10 -3.41 18.98
N LYS A 146 -0.06 -2.81 18.64
CA LYS A 146 -1.23 -2.81 19.54
C LYS A 146 -1.87 -4.18 19.66
N ARG A 147 -1.91 -4.95 18.55
CA ARG A 147 -2.51 -6.28 18.52
C ARG A 147 -1.48 -7.41 18.56
N ASN A 148 -0.20 -7.09 18.48
CA ASN A 148 0.88 -8.05 18.33
C ASN A 148 0.68 -9.00 17.12
N ILE A 149 0.22 -8.42 15.99
CA ILE A 149 0.04 -9.13 14.73
C ILE A 149 1.22 -8.79 13.82
N THR A 150 1.99 -9.81 13.41
CA THR A 150 3.09 -9.70 12.46
C THR A 150 2.72 -10.34 11.14
N LEU A 151 2.85 -9.59 10.05
CA LEU A 151 2.58 -10.04 8.69
C LEU A 151 3.85 -9.91 7.85
N LYS A 152 3.97 -10.81 6.87
CA LYS A 152 4.95 -10.64 5.81
C LYS A 152 4.37 -9.71 4.75
N PHE A 153 5.10 -8.69 4.37
CA PHE A 153 4.72 -7.85 3.24
C PHE A 153 5.54 -8.19 1.99
N GLN A 154 4.94 -8.02 0.84
CA GLN A 154 5.64 -8.05 -0.43
C GLN A 154 6.19 -6.66 -0.72
N CYS A 155 7.40 -6.59 -1.28
CA CYS A 155 8.05 -5.33 -1.60
C CYS A 155 8.65 -5.37 -3.00
N GLU A 156 8.27 -4.42 -3.82
CA GLU A 156 8.91 -4.17 -5.11
C GLU A 156 9.67 -2.85 -5.06
N CYS A 157 10.98 -2.93 -5.23
CA CYS A 157 11.87 -1.79 -5.30
C CYS A 157 12.28 -1.53 -6.74
N SER A 158 11.86 -0.42 -7.30
CA SER A 158 12.32 0.06 -8.61
C SER A 158 13.17 1.32 -8.45
N SER A 159 13.77 1.79 -9.53
CA SER A 159 14.46 3.09 -9.54
C SER A 159 13.51 4.29 -9.44
N LYS A 160 12.19 4.09 -9.65
CA LYS A 160 11.19 5.14 -9.69
C LYS A 160 10.27 5.12 -8.47
N TYR A 161 9.95 3.94 -7.92
CA TYR A 161 9.02 3.77 -6.80
C TYR A 161 9.39 2.60 -5.89
N ILE A 162 8.84 2.61 -4.69
CA ILE A 162 8.69 1.47 -3.78
C ILE A 162 7.20 1.15 -3.69
N LEU A 163 6.85 -0.11 -3.89
CA LEU A 163 5.50 -0.64 -3.72
C LEU A 163 5.53 -1.69 -2.62
N THR A 164 4.66 -1.58 -1.64
CA THR A 164 4.47 -2.63 -0.63
C THR A 164 3.00 -3.04 -0.54
N TYR A 165 2.75 -4.32 -0.29
CA TYR A 165 1.41 -4.82 -0.05
C TYR A 165 1.41 -6.04 0.86
N THR A 166 0.30 -6.26 1.54
CA THR A 166 0.09 -7.41 2.42
C THR A 166 -1.39 -7.73 2.54
N TRP A 167 -1.69 -8.88 3.12
CA TRP A 167 -3.05 -9.34 3.39
C TRP A 167 -3.13 -10.05 4.74
N TYR A 168 -4.36 -10.14 5.27
CA TYR A 168 -4.65 -10.73 6.59
C TYR A 168 -5.95 -11.52 6.57
#